data_ed82f66994ed3cfd11f1dd058664681d
#
_entry.id   ed82f66994ed3cfd11f1dd058664681d
#
_cell.length_a   1.000
_cell.length_b   1.000
_cell.length_c   1.000
_cell.angle_alpha   90.00
_cell.angle_beta   90.00
_cell.angle_gamma   90.00
#
_symmetry.space_group_name_H-M   'P 1'
#
loop_
_entity.id
_entity.type
_entity.pdbx_description
1 polymer ?
#
loop_
_entity_poly.entity_id
_entity_poly.type
_entity_poly.pdbx_seq_one_letter_code
_entity_poly.pdbx_strand_id
1 'polypeptide(L)'
;MPKHATSLPLSLPAPPSGTPLYRWFYNELRTAILDGRIAPGARLPATRDLAHEYKLARATVVASFEQLKSEGYVEGKVGAGTFVTQVLPDDLLQVGRSSAGKSVGHRRVQWSSYARRLRLYPGVGPRTTRAFRANQAALDVFPTTLWAQVVARRLRRASAQLLSGGEALGYRPLRQAVAAYLNTSRGVKCSSEQVLIISGVQEALERAAHLLLDPGDPVWMEDPGYPGADIVFRAVGATVHPVPVDDEGLDLEWGRHHWTNATLLYVTPAHQFPLGVTMSLRRRLALLEWARRSRTLIFEDDYDSEYRYQGRPIPALQGLDRAGVVIYAGTFNEVLFPALRLAYLVVPPGMVDRFAAAQAVSMRHAPLLDQAALCDFITEGHFARHIRRMRELYSERLAVFLEASRSRLGGLLEIPEVEAGLQTVGWLAPGINAQHAAVEAAKHEVEVIPLSRYSARRVARQGLLLGFAAVDARELRRGAEQLARALETCPTR
;
A
#
# COMPACT_ATOMS: atom_id res chain seq x y z
N MET A 1 28.83 31.45 59.33
CA MET A 1 27.40 31.21 59.51
C MET A 1 26.99 30.02 58.67
N PRO A 2 26.42 28.93 59.23
CA PRO A 2 25.97 27.80 58.44
C PRO A 2 24.74 28.25 57.63
N LYS A 3 24.82 28.11 56.30
CA LYS A 3 23.67 28.33 55.38
C LYS A 3 22.65 27.24 55.65
N HIS A 4 21.51 27.57 56.24
CA HIS A 4 20.43 26.64 56.46
C HIS A 4 20.05 25.96 55.12
N ALA A 5 20.03 24.64 55.13
CA ALA A 5 19.49 23.84 54.05
C ALA A 5 17.99 24.16 53.94
N THR A 6 17.55 24.68 52.81
CA THR A 6 16.15 24.86 52.51
C THR A 6 15.58 23.47 52.26
N SER A 7 14.79 22.93 53.21
CA SER A 7 14.08 21.69 52.98
C SER A 7 13.02 21.91 51.90
N LEU A 8 12.85 20.96 50.99
CA LEU A 8 11.73 20.95 50.07
C LEU A 8 10.51 20.40 50.83
N PRO A 9 9.43 21.18 51.00
CA PRO A 9 8.25 20.66 51.69
C PRO A 9 7.40 19.80 50.73
N LEU A 10 7.98 18.71 50.24
CA LEU A 10 7.30 17.75 49.35
C LEU A 10 7.04 16.46 50.11
N SER A 11 5.77 16.13 50.30
CA SER A 11 5.38 14.80 50.71
C SER A 11 5.37 13.90 49.45
N LEU A 12 6.38 13.01 49.32
CA LEU A 12 6.45 12.10 48.20
C LEU A 12 5.72 10.80 48.55
N PRO A 13 4.87 10.27 47.61
CA PRO A 13 4.25 8.96 47.77
C PRO A 13 5.32 7.86 47.75
N ALA A 14 5.00 6.66 48.26
CA ALA A 14 5.87 5.53 48.15
C ALA A 14 6.15 5.16 46.68
N PRO A 15 7.41 4.75 46.34
CA PRO A 15 7.71 4.37 44.96
C PRO A 15 6.89 3.14 44.54
N PRO A 16 6.27 3.16 43.30
CA PRO A 16 5.57 2.01 42.80
C PRO A 16 6.46 0.80 42.58
N SER A 17 5.96 -0.41 42.85
CA SER A 17 6.68 -1.65 42.63
C SER A 17 7.19 -1.78 41.19
N GLY A 18 8.48 -2.05 41.01
CA GLY A 18 9.09 -2.26 39.71
C GLY A 18 9.56 -0.98 38.97
N THR A 19 9.33 0.20 39.54
CA THR A 19 9.81 1.46 38.95
C THR A 19 11.23 1.77 39.49
N PRO A 20 12.22 2.07 38.62
CA PRO A 20 13.53 2.50 39.04
C PRO A 20 13.44 3.78 39.90
N LEU A 21 14.12 3.81 41.07
CA LEU A 21 14.01 4.91 42.04
C LEU A 21 14.37 6.28 41.46
N TYR A 22 15.33 6.36 40.53
CA TYR A 22 15.68 7.64 39.89
C TYR A 22 14.54 8.17 39.01
N ARG A 23 13.81 7.27 38.29
CA ARG A 23 12.69 7.64 37.43
C ARG A 23 11.47 8.06 38.25
N TRP A 24 11.20 7.37 39.33
CA TRP A 24 10.17 7.78 40.28
C TRP A 24 10.48 9.16 40.86
N PHE A 25 11.70 9.39 41.39
CA PHE A 25 12.06 10.67 41.99
C PHE A 25 12.10 11.82 40.98
N TYR A 26 12.54 11.56 39.74
CA TYR A 26 12.45 12.48 38.64
C TYR A 26 10.99 12.89 38.35
N ASN A 27 10.08 11.91 38.23
CA ASN A 27 8.67 12.18 37.95
C ASN A 27 8.00 13.03 39.05
N GLU A 28 8.30 12.73 40.32
CA GLU A 28 7.75 13.48 41.43
C GLU A 28 8.24 14.94 41.46
N LEU A 29 9.55 15.16 41.23
CA LEU A 29 10.08 16.52 41.12
C LEU A 29 9.50 17.26 39.89
N ARG A 30 9.44 16.60 38.76
CA ARG A 30 8.85 17.20 37.56
C ARG A 30 7.37 17.59 37.78
N THR A 31 6.58 16.72 38.37
CA THR A 31 5.20 17.00 38.72
C THR A 31 5.10 18.17 39.71
N ALA A 32 5.95 18.21 40.73
CA ALA A 32 5.95 19.32 41.68
C ALA A 32 6.33 20.67 41.07
N ILE A 33 7.20 20.67 40.04
CA ILE A 33 7.54 21.88 39.28
C ILE A 33 6.36 22.28 38.40
N LEU A 34 5.73 21.36 37.69
CA LEU A 34 4.60 21.63 36.79
C LEU A 34 3.34 22.11 37.56
N ASP A 35 3.09 21.52 38.73
CA ASP A 35 1.97 21.91 39.60
C ASP A 35 2.22 23.23 40.38
N GLY A 36 3.41 23.83 40.22
CA GLY A 36 3.79 25.04 40.90
C GLY A 36 4.14 24.85 42.38
N ARG A 37 4.18 23.62 42.91
CA ARG A 37 4.64 23.35 44.29
C ARG A 37 6.11 23.73 44.49
N ILE A 38 6.91 23.67 43.43
CA ILE A 38 8.22 24.26 43.32
C ILE A 38 8.16 25.35 42.27
N ALA A 39 8.21 26.59 42.72
CA ALA A 39 8.05 27.74 41.86
C ALA A 39 9.18 27.91 40.82
N PRO A 40 8.90 28.45 39.62
CA PRO A 40 9.93 28.88 38.68
C PRO A 40 10.97 29.81 39.36
N GLY A 41 12.24 29.59 39.08
CA GLY A 41 13.35 30.32 39.73
C GLY A 41 13.71 29.83 41.11
N ALA A 42 12.95 28.90 41.72
CA ALA A 42 13.28 28.36 43.05
C ALA A 42 14.60 27.60 43.03
N ARG A 43 15.38 27.77 44.09
CA ARG A 43 16.61 27.02 44.32
C ARG A 43 16.28 25.65 44.89
N LEU A 44 16.77 24.58 44.22
CA LEU A 44 16.66 23.24 44.75
C LEU A 44 17.75 22.97 45.80
N PRO A 45 17.45 22.17 46.85
CA PRO A 45 18.45 21.72 47.83
C PRO A 45 19.57 20.95 47.12
N ALA A 46 20.73 20.84 47.79
CA ALA A 46 21.83 20.08 47.25
C ALA A 46 21.47 18.58 47.14
N THR A 47 21.98 17.91 46.11
CA THR A 47 21.69 16.48 45.86
C THR A 47 22.00 15.56 47.05
N ARG A 48 22.97 15.94 47.92
CA ARG A 48 23.30 15.20 49.14
C ARG A 48 22.22 15.39 50.22
N ASP A 49 21.67 16.60 50.32
CA ASP A 49 20.66 16.92 51.32
C ASP A 49 19.33 16.22 50.99
N LEU A 50 18.93 16.22 49.72
CA LEU A 50 17.77 15.47 49.23
C LEU A 50 17.96 13.95 49.36
N ALA A 51 19.17 13.44 49.11
CA ALA A 51 19.46 12.02 49.29
C ALA A 51 19.26 11.60 50.74
N HIS A 52 19.65 12.45 51.68
CA HIS A 52 19.49 12.21 53.13
C HIS A 52 18.02 12.35 53.54
N GLU A 53 17.33 13.41 53.09
CA GLU A 53 15.91 13.72 53.39
C GLU A 53 14.98 12.60 52.97
N TYR A 54 15.14 12.12 51.71
CA TYR A 54 14.27 11.08 51.10
C TYR A 54 14.83 9.66 51.22
N LYS A 55 15.92 9.44 51.97
CA LYS A 55 16.58 8.13 52.18
C LYS A 55 16.93 7.43 50.87
N LEU A 56 17.40 8.18 49.86
CA LEU A 56 17.82 7.69 48.57
C LEU A 56 19.34 7.65 48.44
N ALA A 57 19.86 6.80 47.56
CA ALA A 57 21.26 6.86 47.17
C ALA A 57 21.53 8.20 46.44
N ARG A 58 22.65 8.85 46.74
CA ARG A 58 23.04 10.11 46.11
C ARG A 58 23.09 10.00 44.58
N ALA A 59 23.53 8.88 44.03
CA ALA A 59 23.55 8.61 42.59
C ALA A 59 22.16 8.66 41.96
N THR A 60 21.13 8.20 42.68
CA THR A 60 19.71 8.27 42.26
C THR A 60 19.24 9.70 42.09
N VAL A 61 19.53 10.57 43.08
CA VAL A 61 19.18 11.98 43.04
C VAL A 61 19.96 12.72 41.96
N VAL A 62 21.23 12.44 41.79
CA VAL A 62 22.06 13.01 40.72
C VAL A 62 21.50 12.65 39.34
N ALA A 63 21.16 11.37 39.11
CA ALA A 63 20.60 10.92 37.84
C ALA A 63 19.27 11.62 37.52
N SER A 64 18.39 11.82 38.54
CA SER A 64 17.13 12.56 38.37
C SER A 64 17.36 14.03 38.04
N PHE A 65 18.37 14.66 38.66
CA PHE A 65 18.73 16.06 38.38
C PHE A 65 19.34 16.24 36.99
N GLU A 66 20.19 15.34 36.56
CA GLU A 66 20.74 15.38 35.19
C GLU A 66 19.64 15.22 34.12
N GLN A 67 18.65 14.39 34.41
CA GLN A 67 17.48 14.27 33.50
C GLN A 67 16.65 15.54 33.48
N LEU A 68 16.29 16.11 34.64
CA LEU A 68 15.56 17.40 34.71
C LEU A 68 16.34 18.52 34.00
N LYS A 69 17.68 18.53 34.13
CA LYS A 69 18.52 19.49 33.45
C LYS A 69 18.58 19.29 31.93
N SER A 70 18.69 18.04 31.47
CA SER A 70 18.72 17.72 30.05
C SER A 70 17.40 18.08 29.36
N GLU A 71 16.29 18.01 30.08
CA GLU A 71 14.94 18.36 29.59
C GLU A 71 14.60 19.86 29.81
N GLY A 72 15.49 20.63 30.46
CA GLY A 72 15.34 22.07 30.64
C GLY A 72 14.43 22.53 31.80
N TYR A 73 14.04 21.64 32.72
CA TYR A 73 13.26 22.02 33.90
C TYR A 73 14.13 22.70 34.96
N VAL A 74 15.41 22.39 35.01
CA VAL A 74 16.33 23.00 35.93
C VAL A 74 17.63 23.44 35.26
N GLU A 75 18.25 24.48 35.79
CA GLU A 75 19.54 25.00 35.36
C GLU A 75 20.52 25.04 36.51
N GLY A 76 21.80 24.70 36.26
CA GLY A 76 22.88 24.81 37.25
C GLY A 76 23.59 26.14 37.10
N LYS A 77 23.73 26.90 38.21
CA LYS A 77 24.55 28.10 38.24
C LYS A 77 25.83 27.84 39.03
N VAL A 78 26.99 28.05 38.41
CA VAL A 78 28.30 27.78 38.99
C VAL A 78 28.43 28.50 40.32
N GLY A 79 28.75 27.74 41.40
CA GLY A 79 28.86 28.27 42.76
C GLY A 79 27.57 28.62 43.47
N ALA A 80 26.41 28.65 42.79
CA ALA A 80 25.14 29.06 43.36
C ALA A 80 24.14 27.92 43.59
N GLY A 81 24.28 26.79 42.85
CA GLY A 81 23.40 25.62 42.98
C GLY A 81 22.54 25.36 41.75
N THR A 82 21.50 24.51 41.90
CA THR A 82 20.52 24.17 40.86
C THR A 82 19.23 24.93 41.11
N PHE A 83 18.66 25.49 40.05
CA PHE A 83 17.45 26.31 40.07
C PHE A 83 16.44 25.78 39.08
N VAL A 84 15.14 25.91 39.36
CA VAL A 84 14.06 25.70 38.41
C VAL A 84 14.13 26.82 37.36
N THR A 85 13.97 26.48 36.07
CA THR A 85 13.97 27.47 34.98
C THR A 85 12.80 28.45 35.12
N GLN A 86 12.98 29.69 34.66
CA GLN A 86 11.94 30.72 34.69
C GLN A 86 10.79 30.42 33.71
N VAL A 87 11.10 29.79 32.59
CA VAL A 87 10.15 29.36 31.55
C VAL A 87 10.27 27.83 31.45
N LEU A 88 9.19 27.14 31.79
CA LEU A 88 9.18 25.69 31.75
C LEU A 88 9.02 25.19 30.29
N PRO A 89 9.64 24.06 29.93
CA PRO A 89 9.48 23.48 28.58
C PRO A 89 8.02 23.26 28.22
N ASP A 90 7.20 22.85 29.16
CA ASP A 90 5.75 22.65 28.95
C ASP A 90 5.00 23.96 28.65
N ASP A 91 5.44 25.11 29.18
CA ASP A 91 4.86 26.42 28.87
C ASP A 91 5.17 26.84 27.42
N LEU A 92 6.35 26.48 26.91
CA LEU A 92 6.71 26.70 25.52
C LEU A 92 5.94 25.79 24.56
N LEU A 93 5.54 24.59 25.02
CA LEU A 93 4.71 23.65 24.27
C LEU A 93 3.21 23.93 24.42
N GLN A 94 2.81 24.69 25.45
CA GLN A 94 1.45 25.19 25.61
C GLN A 94 1.22 26.45 24.76
N VAL A 95 1.35 26.32 23.44
CA VAL A 95 0.68 27.21 22.52
C VAL A 95 -0.81 26.99 22.70
N GLY A 96 -1.38 27.73 23.67
CA GLY A 96 -2.83 27.88 23.83
C GLY A 96 -3.57 26.64 24.33
N ARG A 97 -3.47 26.28 25.60
CA ARG A 97 -4.67 25.86 26.34
C ARG A 97 -5.60 27.06 26.46
N SER A 98 -6.19 27.44 25.33
CA SER A 98 -7.38 28.28 25.31
C SER A 98 -8.43 27.56 26.15
N SER A 99 -8.90 28.23 27.21
CA SER A 99 -10.00 27.83 28.05
C SER A 99 -11.07 27.07 27.24
N ALA A 100 -11.41 25.90 27.71
CA ALA A 100 -12.58 25.16 27.25
C ALA A 100 -13.81 26.05 27.47
N GLY A 101 -14.28 26.71 26.43
CA GLY A 101 -15.46 27.53 26.56
C GLY A 101 -15.65 28.52 25.42
N LYS A 102 -15.82 28.01 24.21
CA LYS A 102 -16.68 28.50 23.13
C LYS A 102 -16.37 27.57 21.94
N SER A 103 -17.36 26.79 21.51
CA SER A 103 -17.24 26.05 20.28
C SER A 103 -16.87 27.05 19.18
N VAL A 104 -15.61 27.02 18.75
CA VAL A 104 -15.22 27.76 17.56
C VAL A 104 -16.07 27.13 16.47
N GLY A 105 -17.06 27.91 16.00
CA GLY A 105 -17.93 27.47 14.92
C GLY A 105 -17.05 26.91 13.83
N HIS A 106 -17.27 25.65 13.46
CA HIS A 106 -16.45 24.94 12.48
C HIS A 106 -16.48 25.76 11.21
N ARG A 107 -15.40 26.48 10.95
CA ARG A 107 -15.24 27.22 9.71
C ARG A 107 -15.42 26.20 8.59
N ARG A 108 -16.50 26.30 7.81
CA ARG A 108 -16.74 25.39 6.70
C ARG A 108 -15.54 25.47 5.75
N VAL A 109 -14.75 24.41 5.75
CA VAL A 109 -13.63 24.28 4.82
C VAL A 109 -14.22 24.19 3.41
N GLN A 110 -13.78 25.07 2.52
CA GLN A 110 -14.12 24.97 1.10
C GLN A 110 -13.13 24.00 0.44
N TRP A 111 -13.61 22.80 0.18
CA TRP A 111 -12.83 21.78 -0.52
C TRP A 111 -12.67 22.13 -1.99
N SER A 112 -11.52 21.79 -2.58
CA SER A 112 -11.30 21.84 -4.02
C SER A 112 -12.27 20.92 -4.76
N SER A 113 -12.42 21.12 -6.08
CA SER A 113 -13.22 20.23 -6.91
C SER A 113 -12.64 18.79 -6.94
N TYR A 114 -11.33 18.64 -6.91
CA TYR A 114 -10.65 17.36 -6.75
C TYR A 114 -11.07 16.67 -5.45
N ALA A 115 -10.93 17.34 -4.29
CA ALA A 115 -11.28 16.77 -2.99
C ALA A 115 -12.76 16.35 -2.88
N ARG A 116 -13.67 17.08 -3.55
CA ARG A 116 -15.10 16.72 -3.58
C ARG A 116 -15.40 15.48 -4.44
N ARG A 117 -14.56 15.17 -5.44
CA ARG A 117 -14.69 13.97 -6.27
C ARG A 117 -14.01 12.74 -5.69
N LEU A 118 -13.07 12.90 -4.75
CA LEU A 118 -12.40 11.78 -4.10
C LEU A 118 -13.40 10.84 -3.43
N ARG A 119 -13.24 9.55 -3.69
CA ARG A 119 -13.96 8.47 -3.03
C ARG A 119 -12.98 7.63 -2.22
N LEU A 120 -13.45 7.05 -1.12
CA LEU A 120 -12.65 6.11 -0.34
C LEU A 120 -12.32 4.89 -1.21
N TYR A 121 -11.03 4.56 -1.24
CA TYR A 121 -10.58 3.32 -1.87
C TYR A 121 -11.05 2.14 -1.00
N PRO A 122 -11.81 1.18 -1.56
CA PRO A 122 -12.33 0.06 -0.78
C PRO A 122 -11.20 -0.84 -0.32
N GLY A 123 -11.20 -1.18 0.96
CA GLY A 123 -10.32 -2.23 1.48
C GLY A 123 -8.94 -1.80 1.95
N VAL A 124 -8.73 -0.51 2.25
CA VAL A 124 -7.50 -0.05 2.91
C VAL A 124 -7.48 -0.49 4.38
N GLY A 125 -6.35 -1.03 4.82
CA GLY A 125 -6.10 -1.43 6.21
C GLY A 125 -5.69 -2.90 6.37
N PRO A 126 -5.16 -3.27 7.55
CA PRO A 126 -4.80 -4.64 7.85
C PRO A 126 -6.05 -5.53 7.87
N ARG A 127 -5.97 -6.67 7.20
CA ARG A 127 -7.06 -7.63 7.14
C ARG A 127 -6.53 -9.02 7.44
N THR A 128 -7.31 -9.80 8.17
CA THR A 128 -7.04 -11.23 8.36
C THR A 128 -7.13 -11.95 7.02
N THR A 129 -6.15 -12.79 6.71
CA THR A 129 -6.21 -13.64 5.53
C THR A 129 -7.32 -14.68 5.73
N ARG A 130 -8.25 -14.75 4.76
CA ARG A 130 -9.37 -15.70 4.75
C ARG A 130 -9.40 -16.47 3.44
N ALA A 131 -10.07 -17.62 3.46
CA ALA A 131 -10.33 -18.37 2.24
C ALA A 131 -11.01 -17.49 1.19
N PHE A 132 -10.58 -17.64 -0.04
CA PHE A 132 -11.06 -16.96 -1.25
C PHE A 132 -10.82 -15.46 -1.33
N ARG A 133 -10.01 -14.89 -0.44
CA ARG A 133 -9.59 -13.51 -0.56
C ARG A 133 -8.80 -13.29 -1.84
N ALA A 134 -9.31 -12.40 -2.69
CA ALA A 134 -8.70 -12.03 -3.96
C ALA A 134 -7.52 -11.04 -3.78
N ASN A 135 -6.67 -10.92 -4.81
CA ASN A 135 -5.54 -10.00 -4.88
C ASN A 135 -4.55 -10.13 -3.71
N GLN A 136 -4.25 -11.35 -3.28
CA GLN A 136 -3.31 -11.58 -2.18
C GLN A 136 -2.36 -12.73 -2.50
N ALA A 137 -1.06 -12.44 -2.43
CA ALA A 137 0.00 -13.46 -2.48
C ALA A 137 0.02 -14.32 -1.21
N ALA A 138 0.66 -15.50 -1.29
CA ALA A 138 0.90 -16.40 -0.17
C ALA A 138 2.02 -15.86 0.73
N LEU A 139 1.67 -15.01 1.69
CA LEU A 139 2.63 -14.37 2.60
C LEU A 139 3.24 -15.34 3.61
N ASP A 140 2.55 -16.43 3.91
CA ASP A 140 2.98 -17.51 4.80
C ASP A 140 4.24 -18.24 4.33
N VAL A 141 4.49 -18.25 3.04
CA VAL A 141 5.65 -18.93 2.40
C VAL A 141 6.69 -17.97 1.84
N PHE A 142 6.52 -16.67 2.06
CA PHE A 142 7.52 -15.70 1.65
C PHE A 142 8.85 -15.92 2.40
N PRO A 143 10.01 -15.91 1.74
CA PRO A 143 11.30 -16.21 2.36
C PRO A 143 11.82 -15.05 3.23
N THR A 144 11.14 -14.77 4.34
CA THR A 144 11.42 -13.61 5.23
C THR A 144 12.85 -13.62 5.76
N THR A 145 13.41 -14.78 6.12
CA THR A 145 14.80 -14.91 6.60
C THR A 145 15.79 -14.47 5.52
N LEU A 146 15.60 -14.93 4.28
CA LEU A 146 16.46 -14.55 3.15
C LEU A 146 16.34 -13.04 2.86
N TRP A 147 15.11 -12.53 2.84
CA TRP A 147 14.86 -11.09 2.66
C TRP A 147 15.56 -10.26 3.74
N ALA A 148 15.42 -10.65 5.02
CA ALA A 148 16.08 -9.98 6.13
C ALA A 148 17.61 -9.97 6.00
N GLN A 149 18.21 -11.08 5.52
CA GLN A 149 19.67 -11.16 5.26
C GLN A 149 20.10 -10.18 4.16
N VAL A 150 19.34 -10.08 3.06
CA VAL A 150 19.62 -9.15 1.96
C VAL A 150 19.54 -7.71 2.45
N VAL A 151 18.45 -7.35 3.14
CA VAL A 151 18.25 -6.00 3.71
C VAL A 151 19.36 -5.63 4.70
N ALA A 152 19.65 -6.50 5.67
CA ALA A 152 20.68 -6.25 6.66
C ALA A 152 22.07 -6.11 6.04
N ARG A 153 22.41 -6.92 5.04
CA ARG A 153 23.68 -6.81 4.31
C ARG A 153 23.76 -5.49 3.56
N ARG A 154 22.67 -5.09 2.85
CA ARG A 154 22.58 -3.82 2.12
C ARG A 154 22.75 -2.64 3.06
N LEU A 155 22.07 -2.64 4.19
CA LEU A 155 22.15 -1.55 5.18
C LEU A 155 23.56 -1.41 5.78
N ARG A 156 24.20 -2.52 6.14
CA ARG A 156 25.61 -2.50 6.64
C ARG A 156 26.60 -1.96 5.62
N ARG A 157 26.30 -2.06 4.32
CA ARG A 157 27.16 -1.58 3.23
C ARG A 157 26.62 -0.31 2.56
N ALA A 158 25.65 0.36 3.18
CA ALA A 158 25.08 1.57 2.62
C ALA A 158 26.14 2.67 2.55
N SER A 159 26.32 3.23 1.35
CA SER A 159 27.20 4.38 1.14
C SER A 159 26.52 5.68 1.60
N ALA A 160 27.31 6.70 1.95
CA ALA A 160 26.80 8.03 2.24
C ALA A 160 25.94 8.56 1.07
N GLN A 161 26.30 8.24 -0.17
CA GLN A 161 25.53 8.61 -1.35
C GLN A 161 24.12 7.96 -1.35
N LEU A 162 24.01 6.68 -1.01
CA LEU A 162 22.69 6.00 -0.93
C LEU A 162 21.81 6.60 0.20
N LEU A 163 22.45 7.04 1.29
CA LEU A 163 21.75 7.63 2.44
C LEU A 163 21.40 9.12 2.23
N SER A 164 22.10 9.82 1.34
CA SER A 164 21.86 11.26 1.10
C SER A 164 20.65 11.56 0.21
N GLY A 165 20.13 10.55 -0.50
CA GLY A 165 19.01 10.69 -1.45
C GLY A 165 19.35 10.11 -2.82
N GLY A 166 18.44 10.27 -3.79
CA GLY A 166 18.57 9.69 -5.11
C GLY A 166 17.90 10.48 -6.23
N GLU A 167 17.99 9.92 -7.43
CA GLU A 167 17.34 10.44 -8.62
C GLU A 167 15.81 10.31 -8.50
N ALA A 168 15.07 11.22 -9.10
CA ALA A 168 13.62 11.20 -9.14
C ALA A 168 13.08 9.89 -9.77
N LEU A 169 13.74 9.38 -10.80
CA LEU A 169 13.38 8.10 -11.44
C LEU A 169 13.60 6.88 -10.52
N GLY A 170 14.30 7.04 -9.40
CA GLY A 170 14.64 5.97 -8.47
C GLY A 170 16.05 5.42 -8.64
N TYR A 171 16.40 4.43 -7.84
CA TYR A 171 17.73 3.82 -7.76
C TYR A 171 18.17 3.24 -9.11
N ARG A 172 19.16 3.83 -9.75
CA ARG A 172 19.61 3.49 -11.10
C ARG A 172 19.93 2.00 -11.31
N PRO A 173 20.65 1.31 -10.40
CA PRO A 173 20.88 -0.13 -10.56
C PRO A 173 19.58 -0.96 -10.55
N LEU A 174 18.56 -0.57 -9.76
CA LEU A 174 17.27 -1.25 -9.78
C LEU A 174 16.55 -1.01 -11.11
N ARG A 175 16.56 0.21 -11.66
CA ARG A 175 15.97 0.51 -12.97
C ARG A 175 16.61 -0.34 -14.08
N GLN A 176 17.93 -0.53 -14.03
CA GLN A 176 18.65 -1.42 -14.95
C GLN A 176 18.24 -2.89 -14.80
N ALA A 177 18.14 -3.38 -13.56
CA ALA A 177 17.69 -4.75 -13.29
C ALA A 177 16.24 -4.98 -13.74
N VAL A 178 15.34 -4.02 -13.51
CA VAL A 178 13.94 -4.07 -13.96
C VAL A 178 13.88 -4.06 -15.50
N ALA A 179 14.59 -3.18 -16.18
CA ALA A 179 14.62 -3.13 -17.64
C ALA A 179 15.10 -4.47 -18.23
N ALA A 180 16.18 -5.05 -17.69
CA ALA A 180 16.71 -6.34 -18.12
C ALA A 180 15.68 -7.47 -17.90
N TYR A 181 15.03 -7.50 -16.74
CA TYR A 181 13.96 -8.45 -16.41
C TYR A 181 12.80 -8.35 -17.40
N LEU A 182 12.28 -7.14 -17.65
CA LEU A 182 11.14 -6.90 -18.52
C LEU A 182 11.42 -7.27 -20.00
N ASN A 183 12.59 -6.88 -20.50
CA ASN A 183 13.01 -7.24 -21.86
C ASN A 183 13.05 -8.76 -22.06
N THR A 184 13.49 -9.51 -21.03
CA THR A 184 13.66 -10.98 -21.12
C THR A 184 12.36 -11.72 -20.85
N SER A 185 11.59 -11.32 -19.83
CA SER A 185 10.46 -12.09 -19.33
C SER A 185 9.11 -11.67 -19.91
N ARG A 186 8.94 -10.40 -20.29
CA ARG A 186 7.66 -9.81 -20.75
C ARG A 186 7.69 -9.31 -22.18
N GLY A 187 8.87 -9.32 -22.83
CA GLY A 187 9.05 -8.76 -24.16
C GLY A 187 8.82 -7.23 -24.23
N VAL A 188 8.79 -6.56 -23.08
CA VAL A 188 8.72 -5.09 -22.98
C VAL A 188 10.01 -4.50 -23.55
N LYS A 189 9.91 -3.53 -24.43
CA LYS A 189 11.06 -2.88 -25.05
C LYS A 189 11.33 -1.56 -24.36
N CYS A 190 12.28 -1.54 -23.44
CA CYS A 190 12.66 -0.34 -22.71
C CYS A 190 14.15 -0.31 -22.36
N SER A 191 14.66 0.91 -22.19
CA SER A 191 15.93 1.17 -21.51
C SER A 191 15.70 1.55 -20.04
N SER A 192 16.75 1.54 -19.24
CA SER A 192 16.68 1.93 -17.82
C SER A 192 16.26 3.39 -17.61
N GLU A 193 16.48 4.25 -18.61
CA GLU A 193 16.09 5.67 -18.59
C GLU A 193 14.58 5.87 -18.67
N GLN A 194 13.86 4.91 -19.24
CA GLN A 194 12.40 4.92 -19.34
C GLN A 194 11.69 4.32 -18.10
N VAL A 195 12.46 3.70 -17.19
CA VAL A 195 11.94 3.04 -15.99
C VAL A 195 11.89 4.03 -14.82
N LEU A 196 10.72 4.19 -14.23
CA LEU A 196 10.51 4.93 -12.98
C LEU A 196 10.15 3.94 -11.86
N ILE A 197 10.82 4.05 -10.72
CA ILE A 197 10.44 3.29 -9.51
C ILE A 197 9.47 4.12 -8.67
N ILE A 198 8.32 3.55 -8.36
CA ILE A 198 7.19 4.16 -7.66
C ILE A 198 6.72 3.28 -6.50
N SER A 199 5.83 3.78 -5.64
CA SER A 199 5.37 3.07 -4.44
C SER A 199 4.19 2.13 -4.70
N GLY A 200 3.68 2.05 -5.93
CA GLY A 200 2.57 1.17 -6.34
C GLY A 200 1.84 1.67 -7.57
N VAL A 201 1.04 0.80 -8.18
CA VAL A 201 0.27 1.14 -9.40
C VAL A 201 -0.72 2.28 -9.15
N GLN A 202 -1.27 2.40 -7.93
CA GLN A 202 -2.16 3.51 -7.59
C GLN A 202 -1.46 4.88 -7.72
N GLU A 203 -0.20 4.98 -7.31
CA GLU A 203 0.61 6.18 -7.53
C GLU A 203 0.89 6.40 -9.01
N ALA A 204 1.15 5.32 -9.76
CA ALA A 204 1.33 5.39 -11.20
C ALA A 204 0.13 5.99 -11.92
N LEU A 205 -1.07 5.49 -11.57
CA LEU A 205 -2.34 5.96 -12.11
C LEU A 205 -2.60 7.43 -11.77
N GLU A 206 -2.41 7.82 -10.51
CA GLU A 206 -2.59 9.20 -10.07
C GLU A 206 -1.64 10.15 -10.82
N ARG A 207 -0.39 9.75 -10.98
CA ARG A 207 0.60 10.54 -11.73
C ARG A 207 0.26 10.65 -13.20
N ALA A 208 -0.07 9.53 -13.85
CA ALA A 208 -0.50 9.53 -15.25
C ALA A 208 -1.75 10.41 -15.43
N ALA A 209 -2.73 10.29 -14.55
CA ALA A 209 -3.93 11.10 -14.61
C ALA A 209 -3.66 12.60 -14.51
N HIS A 210 -2.83 13.02 -13.56
CA HIS A 210 -2.47 14.44 -13.39
C HIS A 210 -1.60 15.02 -14.51
N LEU A 211 -0.82 14.19 -15.20
CA LEU A 211 0.04 14.64 -16.30
C LEU A 211 -0.66 14.65 -17.66
N LEU A 212 -1.67 13.81 -17.83
CA LEU A 212 -2.22 13.50 -19.16
C LEU A 212 -3.70 13.89 -19.33
N LEU A 213 -4.41 14.21 -18.24
CA LEU A 213 -5.84 14.47 -18.27
C LEU A 213 -6.19 15.82 -17.68
N ASP A 214 -7.00 16.56 -18.42
CA ASP A 214 -7.71 17.72 -17.93
C ASP A 214 -9.16 17.34 -17.50
N PRO A 215 -9.81 18.15 -16.63
CA PRO A 215 -11.22 17.91 -16.28
C PRO A 215 -12.13 17.88 -17.51
N GLY A 216 -12.88 16.80 -17.67
CA GLY A 216 -13.76 16.54 -18.81
C GLY A 216 -13.16 15.61 -19.86
N ASP A 217 -11.86 15.35 -19.84
CA ASP A 217 -11.24 14.45 -20.81
C ASP A 217 -11.82 13.04 -20.76
N PRO A 218 -12.09 12.42 -21.92
CA PRO A 218 -12.64 11.08 -22.02
C PRO A 218 -11.56 10.03 -21.73
N VAL A 219 -11.84 9.14 -20.79
CA VAL A 219 -11.02 7.96 -20.48
C VAL A 219 -11.84 6.71 -20.73
N TRP A 220 -11.32 5.80 -21.55
CA TRP A 220 -11.92 4.49 -21.70
C TRP A 220 -11.36 3.52 -20.69
N MET A 221 -12.21 2.64 -20.18
CA MET A 221 -11.85 1.68 -19.14
C MET A 221 -12.62 0.38 -19.33
N GLU A 222 -11.99 -0.76 -19.07
CA GLU A 222 -12.65 -2.07 -19.05
C GLU A 222 -13.83 -2.08 -18.06
N ASP A 223 -14.93 -2.74 -18.43
CA ASP A 223 -16.11 -2.93 -17.58
C ASP A 223 -16.65 -4.37 -17.69
N PRO A 224 -16.52 -5.18 -16.62
CA PRO A 224 -15.97 -4.82 -15.31
C PRO A 224 -14.46 -4.55 -15.34
N GLY A 225 -13.98 -3.68 -14.43
CA GLY A 225 -12.60 -3.22 -14.40
C GLY A 225 -12.11 -2.83 -13.01
N TYR A 226 -10.88 -2.36 -12.92
CA TYR A 226 -10.21 -2.04 -11.67
C TYR A 226 -10.74 -0.75 -11.02
N PRO A 227 -11.36 -0.81 -9.81
CA PRO A 227 -11.96 0.37 -9.19
C PRO A 227 -10.94 1.46 -8.82
N GLY A 228 -9.68 1.07 -8.57
CA GLY A 228 -8.63 2.03 -8.26
C GLY A 228 -8.34 3.00 -9.39
N ALA A 229 -8.42 2.55 -10.64
CA ALA A 229 -8.27 3.39 -11.82
C ALA A 229 -9.50 4.33 -11.98
N ASP A 230 -10.73 3.80 -11.86
CA ASP A 230 -11.95 4.61 -11.91
C ASP A 230 -11.95 5.75 -10.89
N ILE A 231 -11.57 5.45 -9.65
CA ILE A 231 -11.49 6.45 -8.56
C ILE A 231 -10.51 7.56 -8.92
N VAL A 232 -9.33 7.22 -9.42
CA VAL A 232 -8.29 8.20 -9.77
C VAL A 232 -8.74 9.09 -10.93
N PHE A 233 -9.23 8.49 -12.02
CA PHE A 233 -9.62 9.25 -13.21
C PHE A 233 -10.80 10.18 -12.92
N ARG A 234 -11.79 9.74 -12.14
CA ARG A 234 -12.89 10.61 -11.71
C ARG A 234 -12.43 11.70 -10.74
N ALA A 235 -11.43 11.44 -9.89
CA ALA A 235 -10.92 12.43 -8.94
C ALA A 235 -10.27 13.62 -9.65
N VAL A 236 -9.49 13.40 -10.71
CA VAL A 236 -8.94 14.50 -11.53
C VAL A 236 -10.01 15.20 -12.38
N GLY A 237 -11.20 14.59 -12.51
CA GLY A 237 -12.34 15.18 -13.22
C GLY A 237 -12.53 14.65 -14.63
N ALA A 238 -11.82 13.60 -15.01
CA ALA A 238 -12.01 12.95 -16.30
C ALA A 238 -13.39 12.27 -16.39
N THR A 239 -13.89 12.12 -17.60
CA THR A 239 -15.13 11.40 -17.92
C THR A 239 -14.80 9.95 -18.25
N VAL A 240 -15.08 9.04 -17.32
CA VAL A 240 -14.80 7.61 -17.50
C VAL A 240 -15.92 6.94 -18.28
N HIS A 241 -15.56 6.34 -19.41
CA HIS A 241 -16.42 5.60 -20.33
C HIS A 241 -16.18 4.10 -20.19
N PRO A 242 -17.15 3.33 -19.67
CA PRO A 242 -17.01 1.89 -19.51
C PRO A 242 -17.14 1.18 -20.88
N VAL A 243 -16.17 0.35 -21.22
CA VAL A 243 -16.14 -0.49 -22.41
C VAL A 243 -16.23 -1.95 -21.99
N PRO A 244 -17.20 -2.73 -22.54
CA PRO A 244 -17.34 -4.14 -22.19
C PRO A 244 -16.08 -4.96 -22.47
N VAL A 245 -15.97 -6.06 -21.74
CA VAL A 245 -14.95 -7.10 -21.96
C VAL A 245 -15.64 -8.34 -22.50
N ASP A 246 -15.14 -8.87 -23.62
CA ASP A 246 -15.52 -10.13 -24.21
C ASP A 246 -14.42 -11.21 -24.04
N ASP A 247 -14.56 -12.36 -24.68
CA ASP A 247 -13.57 -13.46 -24.57
C ASP A 247 -12.20 -13.14 -25.19
N GLU A 248 -12.07 -12.02 -25.92
CA GLU A 248 -10.82 -11.52 -26.47
C GLU A 248 -10.24 -10.31 -25.73
N GLY A 249 -10.86 -9.87 -24.62
CA GLY A 249 -10.51 -8.69 -23.84
C GLY A 249 -11.43 -7.51 -24.09
N LEU A 250 -10.96 -6.26 -23.87
CA LEU A 250 -11.76 -5.05 -24.10
C LEU A 250 -12.35 -5.02 -25.51
N ASP A 251 -13.67 -4.86 -25.63
CA ASP A 251 -14.38 -4.79 -26.93
C ASP A 251 -14.17 -3.43 -27.61
N LEU A 252 -13.11 -3.37 -28.42
CA LEU A 252 -12.71 -2.15 -29.14
C LEU A 252 -13.82 -1.64 -30.09
N GLU A 253 -14.51 -2.55 -30.79
CA GLU A 253 -15.52 -2.14 -31.76
C GLU A 253 -16.76 -1.58 -31.08
N TRP A 254 -17.17 -2.20 -29.95
CA TRP A 254 -18.23 -1.63 -29.12
C TRP A 254 -17.85 -0.22 -28.63
N GLY A 255 -16.61 -0.04 -28.11
CA GLY A 255 -16.12 1.26 -27.67
C GLY A 255 -16.17 2.32 -28.76
N ARG A 256 -15.71 2.00 -29.97
CA ARG A 256 -15.71 2.90 -31.12
C ARG A 256 -17.11 3.33 -31.59
N HIS A 257 -18.10 2.45 -31.41
CA HIS A 257 -19.51 2.77 -31.81
C HIS A 257 -20.20 3.66 -30.76
N HIS A 258 -19.83 3.54 -29.49
CA HIS A 258 -20.54 4.23 -28.42
C HIS A 258 -19.82 5.50 -27.93
N TRP A 259 -18.49 5.57 -28.09
CA TRP A 259 -17.69 6.67 -27.63
C TRP A 259 -16.81 7.21 -28.77
N THR A 260 -16.79 8.52 -28.94
CA THR A 260 -16.10 9.12 -30.10
C THR A 260 -14.58 9.12 -29.95
N ASN A 261 -14.05 9.47 -28.79
CA ASN A 261 -12.62 9.65 -28.52
C ASN A 261 -12.23 9.15 -27.14
N ALA A 262 -10.94 8.89 -26.95
CA ALA A 262 -10.33 8.72 -25.65
C ALA A 262 -8.99 9.47 -25.62
N THR A 263 -8.75 10.24 -24.56
CA THR A 263 -7.42 10.80 -24.27
C THR A 263 -6.52 9.70 -23.71
N LEU A 264 -7.08 8.85 -22.83
CA LEU A 264 -6.41 7.72 -22.23
C LEU A 264 -7.30 6.48 -22.24
N LEU A 265 -6.70 5.32 -22.44
CA LEU A 265 -7.33 4.01 -22.28
C LEU A 265 -6.60 3.23 -21.20
N TYR A 266 -7.32 2.71 -20.19
CA TYR A 266 -6.79 1.80 -19.18
C TYR A 266 -7.18 0.35 -19.49
N VAL A 267 -6.19 -0.56 -19.51
CA VAL A 267 -6.37 -2.00 -19.78
C VAL A 267 -5.45 -2.88 -18.96
N THR A 268 -5.92 -4.12 -18.70
CA THR A 268 -5.17 -5.20 -18.05
C THR A 268 -5.03 -6.42 -19.00
N PRO A 269 -4.29 -6.31 -20.11
CA PRO A 269 -4.40 -7.22 -21.24
C PRO A 269 -3.75 -8.59 -21.03
N ALA A 270 -2.86 -8.73 -20.05
CA ALA A 270 -2.21 -10.00 -19.74
C ALA A 270 -3.13 -10.95 -18.96
N HIS A 271 -3.92 -10.38 -18.07
CA HIS A 271 -4.90 -11.06 -17.21
C HIS A 271 -5.94 -10.01 -16.77
N GLN A 272 -7.04 -9.93 -17.52
CA GLN A 272 -8.06 -8.91 -17.35
C GLN A 272 -8.65 -8.92 -15.94
N PHE A 273 -8.61 -7.79 -15.27
CA PHE A 273 -9.19 -7.66 -13.93
C PHE A 273 -10.66 -7.20 -14.02
N PRO A 274 -11.63 -7.94 -13.42
CA PRO A 274 -11.46 -9.14 -12.59
C PRO A 274 -11.75 -10.47 -13.30
N LEU A 275 -12.07 -10.48 -14.59
CA LEU A 275 -12.61 -11.65 -15.29
C LEU A 275 -11.55 -12.74 -15.61
N GLY A 276 -10.28 -12.39 -15.62
CA GLY A 276 -9.20 -13.33 -15.94
C GLY A 276 -8.99 -13.57 -17.43
N VAL A 277 -9.69 -12.86 -18.30
CA VAL A 277 -9.56 -13.00 -19.76
C VAL A 277 -8.19 -12.52 -20.22
N THR A 278 -7.52 -13.27 -21.08
CA THR A 278 -6.29 -12.84 -21.74
C THR A 278 -6.61 -12.17 -23.07
N MET A 279 -6.21 -10.90 -23.27
CA MET A 279 -6.45 -10.20 -24.53
C MET A 279 -5.74 -10.87 -25.69
N SER A 280 -6.48 -11.21 -26.74
CA SER A 280 -5.95 -11.89 -27.93
C SER A 280 -4.92 -11.03 -28.67
N LEU A 281 -3.98 -11.66 -29.38
CA LEU A 281 -2.99 -10.93 -30.18
C LEU A 281 -3.67 -10.04 -31.24
N ARG A 282 -4.73 -10.55 -31.87
CA ARG A 282 -5.52 -9.77 -32.84
C ARG A 282 -6.07 -8.49 -32.20
N ARG A 283 -6.66 -8.59 -31.02
CA ARG A 283 -7.23 -7.44 -30.29
C ARG A 283 -6.14 -6.46 -29.86
N ARG A 284 -4.97 -6.95 -29.41
CA ARG A 284 -3.81 -6.10 -29.07
C ARG A 284 -3.33 -5.26 -30.25
N LEU A 285 -3.17 -5.88 -31.42
CA LEU A 285 -2.73 -5.18 -32.64
C LEU A 285 -3.77 -4.17 -33.12
N ALA A 286 -5.07 -4.53 -33.11
CA ALA A 286 -6.16 -3.61 -33.44
C ALA A 286 -6.22 -2.41 -32.49
N LEU A 287 -6.02 -2.65 -31.19
CA LEU A 287 -6.02 -1.64 -30.15
C LEU A 287 -4.86 -0.64 -30.33
N LEU A 288 -3.64 -1.13 -30.58
CA LEU A 288 -2.47 -0.29 -30.84
C LEU A 288 -2.64 0.57 -32.11
N GLU A 289 -3.18 0.00 -33.18
CA GLU A 289 -3.41 0.74 -34.42
C GLU A 289 -4.50 1.81 -34.24
N TRP A 290 -5.57 1.49 -33.52
CA TRP A 290 -6.59 2.47 -33.16
C TRP A 290 -6.01 3.59 -32.31
N ALA A 291 -5.28 3.26 -31.25
CA ALA A 291 -4.68 4.25 -30.37
C ALA A 291 -3.71 5.20 -31.10
N ARG A 292 -2.89 4.66 -32.02
CA ARG A 292 -2.01 5.43 -32.86
C ARG A 292 -2.79 6.44 -33.74
N ARG A 293 -3.89 6.00 -34.37
CA ARG A 293 -4.71 6.84 -35.26
C ARG A 293 -5.47 7.92 -34.50
N SER A 294 -6.03 7.56 -33.34
CA SER A 294 -6.82 8.48 -32.51
C SER A 294 -5.96 9.35 -31.59
N ARG A 295 -4.64 9.16 -31.57
CA ARG A 295 -3.71 9.80 -30.63
C ARG A 295 -4.05 9.53 -29.17
N THR A 296 -4.65 8.38 -28.89
CA THR A 296 -4.97 7.90 -27.54
C THR A 296 -3.74 7.28 -26.90
N LEU A 297 -3.46 7.60 -25.65
CA LEU A 297 -2.47 6.88 -24.86
C LEU A 297 -3.11 5.66 -24.22
N ILE A 298 -2.33 4.60 -24.03
CA ILE A 298 -2.76 3.36 -23.36
C ILE A 298 -1.98 3.23 -22.06
N PHE A 299 -2.68 3.07 -20.95
CA PHE A 299 -2.10 2.63 -19.69
C PHE A 299 -2.31 1.12 -19.56
N GLU A 300 -1.24 0.36 -19.74
CA GLU A 300 -1.21 -1.09 -19.56
C GLU A 300 -0.81 -1.41 -18.13
N ASP A 301 -1.71 -2.03 -17.36
CA ASP A 301 -1.47 -2.48 -15.99
C ASP A 301 -1.24 -3.99 -15.98
N ASP A 302 -0.03 -4.39 -15.62
CA ASP A 302 0.43 -5.78 -15.59
C ASP A 302 0.75 -6.19 -14.15
N TYR A 303 -0.25 -6.71 -13.44
CA TYR A 303 -0.19 -6.90 -11.99
C TYR A 303 0.18 -8.31 -11.52
N ASP A 304 -0.06 -9.38 -12.33
CA ASP A 304 0.16 -10.77 -11.93
C ASP A 304 0.57 -11.73 -13.07
N SER A 305 1.03 -11.21 -14.18
CA SER A 305 1.39 -11.97 -15.37
C SER A 305 2.56 -12.96 -15.20
N GLU A 306 3.30 -12.85 -14.10
CA GLU A 306 4.30 -13.85 -13.68
C GLU A 306 3.67 -15.22 -13.40
N TYR A 307 2.39 -15.27 -13.09
CA TYR A 307 1.67 -16.46 -12.63
C TYR A 307 0.75 -17.02 -13.72
N ARG A 308 1.36 -17.41 -14.85
CA ARG A 308 0.70 -18.17 -15.90
C ARG A 308 1.00 -19.65 -15.72
N TYR A 309 -0.06 -20.48 -15.71
CA TYR A 309 -0.02 -21.93 -15.46
C TYR A 309 -0.09 -22.72 -16.75
N GLN A 310 -0.80 -22.21 -17.75
CA GLN A 310 -1.02 -22.86 -19.04
C GLN A 310 -0.65 -21.93 -20.20
N GLY A 311 -0.30 -22.53 -21.34
CA GLY A 311 0.02 -21.80 -22.56
C GLY A 311 1.42 -21.15 -22.56
N ARG A 312 1.73 -20.47 -23.65
CA ARG A 312 2.99 -19.71 -23.80
C ARG A 312 2.85 -18.32 -23.18
N PRO A 313 3.92 -17.76 -22.63
CA PRO A 313 3.91 -16.36 -22.22
C PRO A 313 3.51 -15.46 -23.40
N ILE A 314 2.58 -14.54 -23.15
CA ILE A 314 2.16 -13.55 -24.15
C ILE A 314 2.95 -12.26 -23.86
N PRO A 315 3.62 -11.69 -24.88
CA PRO A 315 4.33 -10.41 -24.70
C PRO A 315 3.38 -9.32 -24.22
N ALA A 316 3.88 -8.40 -23.41
CA ALA A 316 3.13 -7.19 -23.03
C ALA A 316 2.66 -6.42 -24.28
N LEU A 317 1.59 -5.67 -24.16
CA LEU A 317 1.09 -4.80 -25.22
C LEU A 317 2.17 -3.78 -25.61
N GLN A 318 2.89 -3.22 -24.63
CA GLN A 318 4.02 -2.32 -24.82
C GLN A 318 5.11 -2.93 -25.72
N GLY A 319 5.41 -4.23 -25.60
CA GLY A 319 6.41 -4.90 -26.45
C GLY A 319 6.05 -4.95 -27.94
N LEU A 320 4.75 -4.85 -28.24
CA LEU A 320 4.21 -4.78 -29.61
C LEU A 320 4.09 -3.34 -30.13
N ASP A 321 4.12 -2.34 -29.22
CA ASP A 321 4.00 -0.93 -29.55
C ASP A 321 5.21 -0.42 -30.35
N ARG A 322 4.93 0.20 -31.51
CA ARG A 322 5.94 0.86 -32.36
C ARG A 322 5.74 2.37 -32.43
N ALA A 323 4.64 2.86 -31.86
CA ALA A 323 4.25 4.27 -31.95
C ALA A 323 4.56 5.06 -30.66
N GLY A 324 4.96 4.38 -29.57
CA GLY A 324 5.23 5.01 -28.28
C GLY A 324 3.96 5.53 -27.61
N VAL A 325 2.84 4.79 -27.75
CA VAL A 325 1.55 5.16 -27.17
C VAL A 325 1.24 4.43 -25.85
N VAL A 326 2.06 3.45 -25.46
CA VAL A 326 1.82 2.62 -24.27
C VAL A 326 2.68 3.06 -23.11
N ILE A 327 2.05 3.38 -21.98
CA ILE A 327 2.63 3.49 -20.65
C ILE A 327 2.40 2.16 -19.96
N TYR A 328 3.46 1.46 -19.58
CA TYR A 328 3.38 0.14 -18.96
C TYR A 328 3.65 0.24 -17.46
N ALA A 329 2.77 -0.31 -16.65
CA ALA A 329 2.92 -0.42 -15.20
C ALA A 329 3.05 -1.86 -14.77
N GLY A 330 3.95 -2.14 -13.83
CA GLY A 330 4.06 -3.41 -13.16
C GLY A 330 4.38 -3.24 -11.69
N THR A 331 4.16 -4.28 -10.90
CA THR A 331 4.24 -4.21 -9.45
C THR A 331 5.02 -5.37 -8.84
N PHE A 332 5.70 -5.10 -7.72
CA PHE A 332 6.30 -6.14 -6.88
C PHE A 332 5.40 -6.56 -5.71
N ASN A 333 4.29 -5.86 -5.49
CA ASN A 333 3.43 -6.09 -4.33
C ASN A 333 2.74 -7.45 -4.37
N GLU A 334 2.20 -7.83 -5.52
CA GLU A 334 1.51 -9.10 -5.74
C GLU A 334 2.51 -10.24 -5.95
N VAL A 335 3.72 -9.91 -6.41
CA VAL A 335 4.77 -10.90 -6.68
C VAL A 335 5.56 -11.24 -5.42
N LEU A 336 5.82 -10.29 -4.53
CA LEU A 336 6.56 -10.46 -3.28
C LEU A 336 5.65 -10.31 -2.06
N PHE A 337 5.39 -9.07 -1.64
CA PHE A 337 4.46 -8.78 -0.55
C PHE A 337 3.96 -7.32 -0.60
N PRO A 338 2.70 -7.04 -0.24
CA PRO A 338 2.08 -5.73 -0.40
C PRO A 338 2.75 -4.59 0.40
N ALA A 339 3.34 -4.90 1.56
CA ALA A 339 4.00 -3.91 2.42
C ALA A 339 5.34 -3.41 1.85
N LEU A 340 5.89 -4.05 0.82
CA LEU A 340 7.09 -3.59 0.12
C LEU A 340 6.88 -2.21 -0.53
N ARG A 341 5.68 -1.98 -1.05
CA ARG A 341 5.29 -0.71 -1.67
C ARG A 341 6.29 -0.26 -2.73
N LEU A 342 6.67 -1.16 -3.63
CA LEU A 342 7.48 -0.89 -4.81
C LEU A 342 6.79 -1.40 -6.07
N ALA A 343 6.81 -0.56 -7.09
CA ALA A 343 6.29 -0.83 -8.43
C ALA A 343 7.13 -0.05 -9.44
N TYR A 344 6.84 -0.20 -10.71
CA TYR A 344 7.55 0.52 -11.75
C TYR A 344 6.64 0.94 -12.89
N LEU A 345 7.00 2.06 -13.51
CA LEU A 345 6.45 2.51 -14.78
C LEU A 345 7.51 2.43 -15.87
N VAL A 346 7.12 2.03 -17.05
CA VAL A 346 7.88 2.25 -18.29
C VAL A 346 7.11 3.25 -19.14
N VAL A 347 7.70 4.41 -19.34
CA VAL A 347 7.08 5.49 -20.11
C VAL A 347 7.76 5.68 -21.46
N PRO A 348 7.05 6.13 -22.51
CA PRO A 348 7.65 6.51 -23.76
C PRO A 348 8.78 7.54 -23.57
N PRO A 349 9.86 7.52 -24.38
CA PRO A 349 11.03 8.39 -24.18
C PRO A 349 10.67 9.87 -24.07
N GLY A 350 9.74 10.37 -24.87
CA GLY A 350 9.30 11.77 -24.85
C GLY A 350 8.54 12.21 -23.59
N MET A 351 8.19 11.28 -22.70
CA MET A 351 7.44 11.57 -21.46
C MET A 351 8.31 11.53 -20.22
N VAL A 352 9.52 10.96 -20.29
CA VAL A 352 10.39 10.69 -19.12
C VAL A 352 10.60 11.94 -18.26
N ASP A 353 10.97 13.06 -18.86
CA ASP A 353 11.28 14.30 -18.12
C ASP A 353 10.08 14.84 -17.33
N ARG A 354 8.86 14.75 -17.91
CA ARG A 354 7.64 15.20 -17.24
C ARG A 354 7.24 14.29 -16.09
N PHE A 355 7.37 12.99 -16.29
CA PHE A 355 7.13 12.01 -15.21
C PHE A 355 8.19 12.14 -14.10
N ALA A 356 9.46 12.35 -14.44
CA ALA A 356 10.52 12.60 -13.46
C ALA A 356 10.28 13.88 -12.66
N ALA A 357 9.87 14.97 -13.32
CA ALA A 357 9.55 16.23 -12.66
C ALA A 357 8.36 16.07 -11.69
N ALA A 358 7.30 15.41 -12.11
CA ALA A 358 6.16 15.13 -11.25
C ALA A 358 6.53 14.26 -10.04
N GLN A 359 7.40 13.26 -10.24
CA GLN A 359 7.96 12.44 -9.15
C GLN A 359 8.73 13.31 -8.15
N ALA A 360 9.62 14.15 -8.65
CA ALA A 360 10.44 15.02 -7.82
C ALA A 360 9.61 15.98 -6.96
N VAL A 361 8.50 16.51 -7.49
CA VAL A 361 7.60 17.41 -6.77
C VAL A 361 6.78 16.67 -5.70
N SER A 362 6.30 15.46 -5.99
CA SER A 362 5.39 14.74 -5.09
C SER A 362 6.13 14.02 -3.95
N MET A 363 7.14 13.21 -4.27
CA MET A 363 7.82 12.32 -3.32
C MET A 363 9.34 12.40 -3.35
N ARG A 364 9.93 13.16 -4.27
CA ARG A 364 11.34 13.12 -4.67
C ARG A 364 11.72 11.79 -5.30
N HIS A 365 11.62 10.69 -4.56
CA HIS A 365 11.83 9.29 -4.98
C HIS A 365 11.19 8.33 -3.98
N ALA A 366 10.88 7.10 -4.39
CA ALA A 366 10.50 6.02 -3.47
C ALA A 366 11.68 5.64 -2.53
N PRO A 367 11.45 4.96 -1.39
CA PRO A 367 12.49 4.61 -0.42
C PRO A 367 13.68 3.89 -1.03
N LEU A 368 14.89 4.49 -0.96
CA LEU A 368 16.07 4.00 -1.67
C LEU A 368 16.67 2.72 -1.09
N LEU A 369 16.58 2.54 0.22
CA LEU A 369 17.12 1.34 0.87
C LEU A 369 16.36 0.09 0.43
N ASP A 370 15.04 0.17 0.35
CA ASP A 370 14.19 -0.92 -0.14
C ASP A 370 14.45 -1.19 -1.62
N GLN A 371 14.63 -0.13 -2.44
CA GLN A 371 15.01 -0.28 -3.83
C GLN A 371 16.35 -0.97 -4.00
N ALA A 372 17.34 -0.62 -3.18
CA ALA A 372 18.66 -1.23 -3.23
C ALA A 372 18.64 -2.71 -2.77
N ALA A 373 17.85 -3.02 -1.74
CA ALA A 373 17.64 -4.40 -1.31
C ALA A 373 16.93 -5.24 -2.37
N LEU A 374 15.88 -4.68 -3.01
CA LEU A 374 15.18 -5.34 -4.11
C LEU A 374 16.11 -5.55 -5.32
N CYS A 375 16.97 -4.59 -5.63
CA CYS A 375 17.99 -4.72 -6.67
C CYS A 375 18.88 -5.94 -6.42
N ASP A 376 19.41 -6.08 -5.19
CA ASP A 376 20.22 -7.25 -4.82
C ASP A 376 19.42 -8.54 -4.93
N PHE A 377 18.17 -8.55 -4.46
CA PHE A 377 17.28 -9.70 -4.54
C PHE A 377 17.03 -10.16 -5.97
N ILE A 378 16.93 -9.23 -6.93
CA ILE A 378 16.78 -9.51 -8.36
C ILE A 378 18.11 -10.01 -8.95
N THR A 379 19.19 -9.25 -8.76
CA THR A 379 20.48 -9.51 -9.41
C THR A 379 21.19 -10.76 -8.91
N GLU A 380 20.93 -11.17 -7.65
CA GLU A 380 21.42 -12.44 -7.07
C GLU A 380 20.53 -13.65 -7.44
N GLY A 381 19.50 -13.44 -8.27
CA GLY A 381 18.61 -14.49 -8.77
C GLY A 381 17.58 -15.00 -7.75
N HIS A 382 17.45 -14.35 -6.60
CA HIS A 382 16.45 -14.72 -5.58
C HIS A 382 15.03 -14.47 -6.09
N PHE A 383 14.80 -13.38 -6.81
CA PHE A 383 13.53 -13.03 -7.41
C PHE A 383 13.05 -14.09 -8.41
N ALA A 384 13.90 -14.50 -9.35
CA ALA A 384 13.55 -15.52 -10.33
C ALA A 384 13.24 -16.89 -9.68
N ARG A 385 14.00 -17.28 -8.63
CA ARG A 385 13.74 -18.50 -7.87
C ARG A 385 12.41 -18.41 -7.10
N HIS A 386 12.10 -17.24 -6.53
CA HIS A 386 10.85 -16.99 -5.84
C HIS A 386 9.66 -17.13 -6.81
N ILE A 387 9.66 -16.43 -7.95
CA ILE A 387 8.57 -16.53 -8.95
C ILE A 387 8.35 -18.00 -9.37
N ARG A 388 9.41 -18.75 -9.66
CA ARG A 388 9.28 -20.16 -10.04
C ARG A 388 8.60 -20.98 -8.97
N ARG A 389 9.08 -20.87 -7.72
CA ARG A 389 8.48 -21.56 -6.57
C ARG A 389 7.02 -21.18 -6.36
N MET A 390 6.70 -19.89 -6.46
CA MET A 390 5.33 -19.42 -6.26
C MET A 390 4.41 -19.85 -7.38
N ARG A 391 4.89 -19.93 -8.62
CA ARG A 391 4.12 -20.47 -9.74
C ARG A 391 3.75 -21.94 -9.52
N GLU A 392 4.68 -22.76 -9.08
CA GLU A 392 4.43 -24.15 -8.73
C GLU A 392 3.39 -24.26 -7.59
N LEU A 393 3.59 -23.53 -6.50
CA LEU A 393 2.68 -23.50 -5.37
C LEU A 393 1.25 -23.04 -5.76
N TYR A 394 1.15 -21.99 -6.55
CA TYR A 394 -0.17 -21.49 -6.96
C TYR A 394 -0.88 -22.42 -7.93
N SER A 395 -0.14 -23.13 -8.79
CA SER A 395 -0.67 -24.19 -9.63
C SER A 395 -1.25 -25.35 -8.79
N GLU A 396 -0.54 -25.77 -7.73
CA GLU A 396 -1.04 -26.76 -6.77
C GLU A 396 -2.29 -26.28 -6.02
N ARG A 397 -2.27 -25.05 -5.52
CA ARG A 397 -3.42 -24.45 -4.83
C ARG A 397 -4.63 -24.30 -5.75
N LEU A 398 -4.41 -23.94 -7.02
CA LEU A 398 -5.46 -23.89 -8.04
C LEU A 398 -6.08 -25.26 -8.27
N ALA A 399 -5.28 -26.31 -8.39
CA ALA A 399 -5.78 -27.68 -8.57
C ALA A 399 -6.69 -28.12 -7.39
N VAL A 400 -6.24 -27.85 -6.14
CA VAL A 400 -7.03 -28.13 -4.94
C VAL A 400 -8.31 -27.30 -4.91
N PHE A 401 -8.24 -26.01 -5.26
CA PHE A 401 -9.40 -25.14 -5.33
C PHE A 401 -10.44 -25.63 -6.34
N LEU A 402 -10.01 -26.00 -7.55
CA LEU A 402 -10.90 -26.52 -8.60
C LEU A 402 -11.55 -27.85 -8.19
N GLU A 403 -10.79 -28.77 -7.58
CA GLU A 403 -11.30 -30.04 -7.07
C GLU A 403 -12.35 -29.81 -5.97
N ALA A 404 -12.02 -29.00 -4.96
CA ALA A 404 -12.93 -28.68 -3.86
C ALA A 404 -14.21 -27.98 -4.37
N SER A 405 -14.07 -27.07 -5.33
CA SER A 405 -15.19 -26.37 -5.94
C SER A 405 -16.12 -27.32 -6.71
N ARG A 406 -15.56 -28.22 -7.52
CA ARG A 406 -16.37 -29.23 -8.23
C ARG A 406 -17.16 -30.14 -7.27
N SER A 407 -16.52 -30.56 -6.18
CA SER A 407 -17.12 -31.48 -5.22
C SER A 407 -18.16 -30.84 -4.30
N ARG A 408 -18.00 -29.55 -3.95
CA ARG A 408 -18.82 -28.88 -2.94
C ARG A 408 -19.74 -27.80 -3.49
N LEU A 409 -19.38 -27.15 -4.60
CA LEU A 409 -20.11 -26.02 -5.18
C LEU A 409 -20.84 -26.39 -6.49
N GLY A 410 -20.81 -27.67 -6.90
CA GLY A 410 -21.51 -28.15 -8.09
C GLY A 410 -23.00 -27.80 -8.05
N GLY A 411 -23.50 -27.17 -9.11
CA GLY A 411 -24.88 -26.69 -9.20
C GLY A 411 -25.16 -25.34 -8.53
N LEU A 412 -24.24 -24.82 -7.68
CA LEU A 412 -24.34 -23.51 -7.03
C LEU A 412 -23.44 -22.46 -7.68
N LEU A 413 -22.25 -22.89 -8.09
CA LEU A 413 -21.21 -22.02 -8.64
C LEU A 413 -20.43 -22.76 -9.73
N GLU A 414 -20.26 -22.13 -10.88
CA GLU A 414 -19.46 -22.62 -11.99
C GLU A 414 -18.14 -21.83 -12.06
N ILE A 415 -17.00 -22.52 -12.06
CA ILE A 415 -15.68 -21.89 -12.22
C ILE A 415 -15.16 -22.22 -13.61
N PRO A 416 -14.82 -21.20 -14.43
CA PRO A 416 -14.25 -21.40 -15.75
C PRO A 416 -12.82 -21.96 -15.65
N GLU A 417 -12.24 -22.34 -16.79
CA GLU A 417 -10.84 -22.68 -16.88
C GLU A 417 -9.97 -21.47 -16.47
N VAL A 418 -8.94 -21.74 -15.65
CA VAL A 418 -8.05 -20.70 -15.11
C VAL A 418 -6.64 -20.92 -15.65
N GLU A 419 -6.20 -20.03 -16.53
CA GLU A 419 -4.87 -20.13 -17.16
C GLU A 419 -3.78 -19.36 -16.39
N ALA A 420 -4.16 -18.35 -15.63
CA ALA A 420 -3.22 -17.43 -14.98
C ALA A 420 -3.81 -16.78 -13.73
N GLY A 421 -2.98 -16.05 -12.98
CA GLY A 421 -3.37 -15.15 -11.91
C GLY A 421 -3.50 -15.80 -10.54
N LEU A 422 -3.96 -15.02 -9.58
CA LEU A 422 -4.11 -15.41 -8.16
C LEU A 422 -5.58 -15.64 -7.77
N GLN A 423 -6.50 -15.44 -8.72
CA GLN A 423 -7.95 -15.40 -8.51
C GLN A 423 -8.70 -15.73 -9.79
N THR A 424 -9.99 -16.00 -9.65
CA THR A 424 -10.91 -16.21 -10.77
C THR A 424 -12.31 -15.76 -10.41
N VAL A 425 -13.20 -15.64 -11.41
CA VAL A 425 -14.62 -15.41 -11.19
C VAL A 425 -15.36 -16.75 -11.22
N GLY A 426 -16.10 -17.02 -10.14
CA GLY A 426 -17.08 -18.09 -10.11
C GLY A 426 -18.46 -17.53 -10.47
N TRP A 427 -19.15 -18.16 -11.43
CA TRP A 427 -20.46 -17.76 -11.90
C TRP A 427 -21.55 -18.46 -11.09
N LEU A 428 -22.41 -17.68 -10.43
CA LEU A 428 -23.50 -18.20 -9.62
C LEU A 428 -24.61 -18.83 -10.48
N ALA A 429 -25.24 -19.85 -9.93
CA ALA A 429 -26.43 -20.46 -10.49
C ALA A 429 -27.57 -19.42 -10.63
N PRO A 430 -28.47 -19.58 -11.60
CA PRO A 430 -29.60 -18.69 -11.77
C PRO A 430 -30.42 -18.53 -10.47
N GLY A 431 -30.79 -17.29 -10.15
CA GLY A 431 -31.59 -17.00 -8.95
C GLY A 431 -30.77 -16.61 -7.73
N ILE A 432 -29.47 -16.96 -7.63
CA ILE A 432 -28.62 -16.57 -6.50
C ILE A 432 -28.12 -15.14 -6.69
N ASN A 433 -28.36 -14.29 -5.69
CA ASN A 433 -27.87 -12.90 -5.68
C ASN A 433 -26.45 -12.81 -5.11
N ALA A 434 -25.50 -12.28 -5.88
CA ALA A 434 -24.09 -12.19 -5.50
C ALA A 434 -23.83 -11.32 -4.27
N GLN A 435 -24.59 -10.23 -4.06
CA GLN A 435 -24.45 -9.37 -2.89
C GLN A 435 -24.87 -10.11 -1.61
N HIS A 436 -25.99 -10.82 -1.68
CA HIS A 436 -26.48 -11.63 -0.56
C HIS A 436 -25.50 -12.77 -0.26
N ALA A 437 -25.05 -13.48 -1.31
CA ALA A 437 -24.06 -14.55 -1.20
C ALA A 437 -22.77 -14.09 -0.50
N ALA A 438 -22.26 -12.90 -0.82
CA ALA A 438 -21.07 -12.36 -0.16
C ALA A 438 -21.30 -12.02 1.32
N VAL A 439 -22.48 -11.54 1.69
CA VAL A 439 -22.83 -11.27 3.09
C VAL A 439 -22.92 -12.58 3.88
N GLU A 440 -23.56 -13.61 3.32
CA GLU A 440 -23.66 -14.92 3.97
C GLU A 440 -22.29 -15.60 4.08
N ALA A 441 -21.46 -15.57 3.02
CA ALA A 441 -20.10 -16.10 3.04
C ALA A 441 -19.23 -15.46 4.15
N ALA A 442 -19.38 -14.15 4.37
CA ALA A 442 -18.65 -13.44 5.42
C ALA A 442 -18.98 -13.93 6.84
N LYS A 443 -20.23 -14.38 7.09
CA LYS A 443 -20.65 -15.01 8.37
C LYS A 443 -19.94 -16.34 8.62
N HIS A 444 -19.54 -17.02 7.54
CA HIS A 444 -18.81 -18.29 7.56
C HIS A 444 -17.29 -18.11 7.41
N GLU A 445 -16.78 -16.88 7.65
CA GLU A 445 -15.35 -16.54 7.56
C GLU A 445 -14.73 -16.75 6.17
N VAL A 446 -15.54 -16.69 5.11
CA VAL A 446 -15.12 -16.75 3.71
C VAL A 446 -15.24 -15.35 3.09
N GLU A 447 -14.21 -14.92 2.38
CA GLU A 447 -14.18 -13.58 1.74
C GLU A 447 -14.33 -13.73 0.23
N VAL A 448 -15.49 -13.34 -0.29
CA VAL A 448 -15.77 -13.28 -1.72
C VAL A 448 -16.30 -11.91 -2.10
N ILE A 449 -16.07 -11.47 -3.32
CA ILE A 449 -16.46 -10.12 -3.75
C ILE A 449 -17.43 -10.25 -4.94
N PRO A 450 -18.63 -9.66 -4.85
CA PRO A 450 -19.57 -9.65 -5.97
C PRO A 450 -18.98 -8.93 -7.19
N LEU A 451 -19.09 -9.53 -8.37
CA LEU A 451 -18.60 -8.95 -9.62
C LEU A 451 -19.20 -7.57 -9.92
N SER A 452 -20.44 -7.33 -9.50
CA SER A 452 -21.11 -6.04 -9.63
C SER A 452 -20.41 -4.88 -8.91
N ARG A 453 -19.47 -5.15 -7.99
CA ARG A 453 -18.63 -4.10 -7.38
C ARG A 453 -17.57 -3.55 -8.32
N TYR A 454 -17.29 -4.25 -9.38
CA TYR A 454 -16.27 -3.92 -10.37
C TYR A 454 -16.85 -3.40 -11.68
N SER A 455 -18.20 -3.33 -11.79
CA SER A 455 -18.87 -2.92 -13.01
C SER A 455 -19.68 -1.64 -12.80
N ALA A 456 -19.53 -0.71 -13.74
CA ALA A 456 -20.36 0.49 -13.83
C ALA A 456 -21.74 0.19 -14.43
N ARG A 457 -21.87 -0.93 -15.14
CA ARG A 457 -23.09 -1.38 -15.82
C ARG A 457 -23.74 -2.51 -15.03
N ARG A 458 -24.98 -2.83 -15.38
CA ARG A 458 -25.63 -4.03 -14.84
C ARG A 458 -24.93 -5.28 -15.39
N VAL A 459 -24.41 -6.11 -14.48
CA VAL A 459 -23.78 -7.38 -14.85
C VAL A 459 -24.84 -8.34 -15.36
N ALA A 460 -24.63 -8.89 -16.56
CA ALA A 460 -25.58 -9.82 -17.16
C ALA A 460 -25.72 -11.14 -16.40
N ARG A 461 -24.60 -11.64 -15.86
CA ARG A 461 -24.51 -12.87 -15.06
C ARG A 461 -23.95 -12.54 -13.68
N GLN A 462 -24.57 -13.05 -12.61
CA GLN A 462 -24.07 -12.88 -11.25
C GLN A 462 -22.80 -13.71 -11.04
N GLY A 463 -21.78 -13.13 -10.45
CA GLY A 463 -20.50 -13.79 -10.20
C GLY A 463 -19.84 -13.31 -8.91
N LEU A 464 -18.93 -14.12 -8.40
CA LEU A 464 -18.09 -13.84 -7.24
C LEU A 464 -16.62 -13.93 -7.62
N LEU A 465 -15.84 -12.94 -7.26
CA LEU A 465 -14.39 -12.98 -7.37
C LEU A 465 -13.83 -13.80 -6.20
N LEU A 466 -13.00 -14.80 -6.52
CA LEU A 466 -12.48 -15.84 -5.62
C LEU A 466 -10.97 -15.93 -5.76
N GLY A 467 -10.23 -15.62 -4.69
CA GLY A 467 -8.78 -15.84 -4.63
C GLY A 467 -8.45 -17.27 -4.18
N PHE A 468 -7.46 -17.87 -4.78
CA PHE A 468 -6.99 -19.22 -4.42
C PHE A 468 -5.53 -19.24 -3.94
N ALA A 469 -4.81 -18.13 -4.09
CA ALA A 469 -3.38 -18.05 -3.83
C ALA A 469 -3.02 -17.81 -2.36
N ALA A 470 -3.86 -17.11 -1.60
CA ALA A 470 -3.53 -16.56 -0.29
C ALA A 470 -3.40 -17.58 0.85
N VAL A 471 -4.09 -18.73 0.76
CA VAL A 471 -4.22 -19.72 1.84
C VAL A 471 -3.80 -21.12 1.40
N ASP A 472 -3.54 -22.01 2.34
CA ASP A 472 -3.12 -23.38 2.07
C ASP A 472 -4.27 -24.29 1.58
N ALA A 473 -3.92 -25.52 1.18
CA ALA A 473 -4.86 -26.51 0.65
C ALA A 473 -5.97 -26.89 1.64
N ARG A 474 -5.69 -26.90 2.95
CA ARG A 474 -6.68 -27.22 3.99
C ARG A 474 -7.72 -26.12 4.08
N GLU A 475 -7.25 -24.87 4.09
CA GLU A 475 -8.13 -23.71 4.18
C GLU A 475 -8.96 -23.52 2.90
N LEU A 476 -8.41 -23.85 1.72
CA LEU A 476 -9.18 -23.86 0.46
C LEU A 476 -10.34 -24.86 0.49
N ARG A 477 -10.10 -26.09 0.97
CA ARG A 477 -11.17 -27.09 1.13
C ARG A 477 -12.23 -26.66 2.14
N ARG A 478 -11.78 -26.14 3.30
CA ARG A 478 -12.69 -25.60 4.33
C ARG A 478 -13.53 -24.45 3.74
N GLY A 479 -12.88 -23.53 3.03
CA GLY A 479 -13.54 -22.40 2.39
C GLY A 479 -14.62 -22.82 1.40
N ALA A 480 -14.36 -23.86 0.59
CA ALA A 480 -15.36 -24.39 -0.36
C ALA A 480 -16.58 -24.98 0.36
N GLU A 481 -16.38 -25.70 1.47
CA GLU A 481 -17.49 -26.23 2.29
C GLU A 481 -18.31 -25.11 2.94
N GLN A 482 -17.64 -24.07 3.46
CA GLN A 482 -18.32 -22.94 4.08
C GLN A 482 -19.06 -22.08 3.05
N LEU A 483 -18.46 -21.88 1.86
CA LEU A 483 -19.12 -21.16 0.78
C LEU A 483 -20.36 -21.93 0.28
N ALA A 484 -20.30 -23.25 0.16
CA ALA A 484 -21.47 -24.07 -0.21
C ALA A 484 -22.63 -23.84 0.76
N ARG A 485 -22.38 -23.96 2.07
CA ARG A 485 -23.39 -23.68 3.12
C ARG A 485 -23.97 -22.27 2.99
N ALA A 486 -23.14 -21.27 2.74
CA ALA A 486 -23.58 -19.89 2.56
C ALA A 486 -24.49 -19.75 1.32
N LEU A 487 -24.14 -20.41 0.21
CA LEU A 487 -24.93 -20.34 -1.02
C LEU A 487 -26.26 -21.10 -0.92
N GLU A 488 -26.30 -22.23 -0.21
CA GLU A 488 -27.52 -23.02 0.06
C GLU A 488 -28.55 -22.23 0.88
N THR A 489 -28.12 -21.30 1.73
CA THR A 489 -29.01 -20.41 2.50
C THR A 489 -29.54 -19.23 1.72
N CYS A 490 -29.01 -18.99 0.51
CA CYS A 490 -29.44 -17.88 -0.33
C CYS A 490 -30.79 -18.17 -0.99
N PRO A 491 -31.79 -17.28 -0.87
CA PRO A 491 -33.06 -17.49 -1.55
C PRO A 491 -32.85 -17.45 -3.07
N THR A 492 -33.30 -18.49 -3.74
CA THR A 492 -33.44 -18.52 -5.19
C THR A 492 -34.70 -17.75 -5.58
N ARG A 493 -34.55 -16.61 -6.26
CA ARG A 493 -35.66 -15.85 -6.82
C ARG A 493 -35.94 -16.22 -8.26
#